data_af93a4df289dbd46f6c133fadd878a93
#
_entry.id   af93a4df289dbd46f6c133fadd878a93
#
_cell.length_a   1.000
_cell.length_b   1.000
_cell.length_c   1.000
_cell.angle_alpha   90.00
_cell.angle_beta   90.00
_cell.angle_gamma   90.00
#
_symmetry.space_group_name_H-M   'P 1'
#
loop_
_entity.id
_entity.type
_entity.pdbx_description
1 polymer ?
#
loop_
_entity_poly.entity_id
_entity_poly.type
_entity_poly.pdbx_seq_one_letter_code
_entity_poly.pdbx_strand_id
1 'polypeptide(L)'
;MAGEIIGLDGIVSGQHTCSAVALEDAEVCVMPFDHIEDLSREFPVLQKHVHKIMSREIVRENGMMMLLGNMSAEERLANFLVNLIQRLFARGQSQSEFILRMSREEIGSYLGLKLETVSRTFSKYSEEGIIEVKQRHIKILKPDVLKQLVKSPNCK
;
A
#
# COMPACT_ATOMS: atom_id res chain seq x y z
N MET A 1 -5.52 -3.97 5.63
CA MET A 1 -6.21 -5.06 4.90
C MET A 1 -6.08 -6.35 5.69
N ALA A 2 -6.97 -7.36 5.49
CA ALA A 2 -6.91 -8.62 6.24
C ALA A 2 -5.52 -9.29 6.14
N GLY A 3 -4.99 -9.76 7.28
CA GLY A 3 -3.66 -10.39 7.37
C GLY A 3 -2.47 -9.43 7.37
N GLU A 4 -2.70 -8.14 7.49
CA GLU A 4 -1.64 -7.13 7.67
C GLU A 4 -1.51 -6.78 9.14
N ILE A 5 -0.27 -6.52 9.56
CA ILE A 5 0.05 -6.11 10.92
C ILE A 5 0.28 -4.59 10.91
N ILE A 6 -0.24 -3.94 11.93
CA ILE A 6 0.02 -2.52 12.24
C ILE A 6 0.58 -2.44 13.65
N GLY A 7 1.36 -1.39 13.94
CA GLY A 7 1.87 -1.13 15.29
C GLY A 7 3.25 -1.73 15.56
N LEU A 8 4.00 -2.17 14.54
CA LEU A 8 5.38 -2.65 14.70
C LEU A 8 6.34 -1.55 15.17
N ASP A 9 6.00 -0.29 14.92
CA ASP A 9 6.75 0.90 15.36
C ASP A 9 6.80 1.04 16.90
N GLY A 10 5.80 0.50 17.58
CA GLY A 10 5.73 0.55 19.06
C GLY A 10 6.60 -0.46 19.79
N ILE A 11 7.19 -1.45 19.12
CA ILE A 11 7.93 -2.56 19.78
C ILE A 11 9.12 -2.05 20.59
N VAL A 12 9.85 -1.06 20.06
CA VAL A 12 11.10 -0.57 20.71
C VAL A 12 10.80 0.38 21.86
N SER A 13 9.82 1.27 21.70
CA SER A 13 9.57 2.38 22.64
C SER A 13 8.36 2.14 23.56
N GLY A 14 7.55 1.11 23.28
CA GLY A 14 6.26 0.89 23.94
C GLY A 14 5.19 1.93 23.56
N GLN A 15 5.47 2.80 22.60
CA GLN A 15 4.57 3.86 22.14
C GLN A 15 4.55 3.92 20.62
N HIS A 16 3.35 4.09 20.04
CA HIS A 16 3.21 4.29 18.60
C HIS A 16 3.56 5.72 18.20
N THR A 17 4.26 5.86 17.09
CA THR A 17 4.68 7.16 16.53
C THR A 17 3.59 7.83 15.71
N CYS A 18 2.56 7.09 15.31
CA CYS A 18 1.43 7.59 14.51
C CYS A 18 0.13 6.92 14.91
N SER A 19 -0.99 7.55 14.52
CA SER A 19 -2.33 6.97 14.65
C SER A 19 -2.73 6.27 13.35
N ALA A 20 -3.45 5.15 13.47
CA ALA A 20 -4.05 4.46 12.34
C ALA A 20 -5.56 4.70 12.33
N VAL A 21 -6.12 5.02 11.17
CA VAL A 21 -7.55 5.24 10.97
C VAL A 21 -8.07 4.26 9.92
N ALA A 22 -9.13 3.52 10.27
CA ALA A 22 -9.80 2.64 9.32
C ALA A 22 -10.60 3.46 8.30
N LEU A 23 -10.45 3.16 7.01
CA LEU A 23 -11.19 3.80 5.91
C LEU A 23 -12.55 3.16 5.64
N GLU A 24 -12.80 2.01 6.24
CA GLU A 24 -14.05 1.24 6.20
C GLU A 24 -14.14 0.37 7.47
N ASP A 25 -15.29 -0.23 7.70
CA ASP A 25 -15.49 -1.15 8.83
C ASP A 25 -14.44 -2.25 8.79
N ALA A 26 -13.77 -2.47 9.92
CA ALA A 26 -12.67 -3.40 10.03
C ALA A 26 -12.69 -4.13 11.37
N GLU A 27 -12.34 -5.41 11.35
CA GLU A 27 -12.02 -6.17 12.56
C GLU A 27 -10.51 -6.17 12.79
N VAL A 28 -10.11 -5.89 14.02
CA VAL A 28 -8.70 -5.85 14.44
C VAL A 28 -8.51 -6.82 15.61
N CYS A 29 -7.55 -7.72 15.46
CA CYS A 29 -7.10 -8.57 16.57
C CYS A 29 -5.90 -7.89 17.24
N VAL A 30 -6.06 -7.55 18.52
CA VAL A 30 -4.98 -6.96 19.32
C VAL A 30 -4.19 -8.08 19.99
N MET A 31 -2.88 -8.07 19.77
CA MET A 31 -1.97 -9.05 20.35
C MET A 31 -0.79 -8.31 21.02
N PRO A 32 -0.65 -8.37 22.36
CA PRO A 32 0.52 -7.81 23.04
C PRO A 32 1.80 -8.46 22.54
N PHE A 33 2.85 -7.64 22.34
CA PHE A 33 4.08 -8.13 21.74
C PHE A 33 4.79 -9.16 22.65
N ASP A 34 4.75 -8.98 23.97
CA ASP A 34 5.31 -9.92 24.93
C ASP A 34 4.74 -11.34 24.76
N HIS A 35 3.43 -11.46 24.45
CA HIS A 35 2.82 -12.76 24.17
C HIS A 35 3.36 -13.39 22.88
N ILE A 36 3.67 -12.56 21.87
CA ILE A 36 4.30 -13.06 20.63
C ILE A 36 5.71 -13.55 20.92
N GLU A 37 6.47 -12.85 21.76
CA GLU A 37 7.82 -13.27 22.16
C GLU A 37 7.79 -14.59 22.93
N ASP A 38 6.94 -14.72 23.95
CA ASP A 38 6.80 -15.94 24.73
C ASP A 38 6.42 -17.15 23.88
N LEU A 39 5.39 -16.99 23.03
CA LEU A 39 5.01 -18.04 22.10
C LEU A 39 6.11 -18.37 21.07
N SER A 40 6.90 -17.37 20.66
CA SER A 40 8.00 -17.59 19.72
C SER A 40 9.16 -18.39 20.32
N ARG A 41 9.35 -18.34 21.65
CA ARG A 41 10.31 -19.19 22.37
C ARG A 41 9.88 -20.66 22.37
N GLU A 42 8.57 -20.92 22.49
CA GLU A 42 8.02 -22.27 22.47
C GLU A 42 7.87 -22.83 21.05
N PHE A 43 7.54 -21.97 20.07
CA PHE A 43 7.25 -22.36 18.70
C PHE A 43 8.18 -21.66 17.69
N PRO A 44 9.32 -22.30 17.30
CA PRO A 44 10.28 -21.69 16.34
C PRO A 44 9.67 -21.36 14.96
N VAL A 45 8.58 -22.02 14.58
CA VAL A 45 7.84 -21.71 13.35
C VAL A 45 7.21 -20.32 13.42
N LEU A 46 6.68 -19.94 14.59
CA LEU A 46 6.10 -18.61 14.82
C LEU A 46 7.19 -17.53 14.71
N GLN A 47 8.35 -17.75 15.33
CA GLN A 47 9.49 -16.84 15.24
C GLN A 47 9.90 -16.57 13.77
N LYS A 48 10.00 -17.63 12.96
CA LYS A 48 10.29 -17.48 11.52
C LYS A 48 9.21 -16.67 10.81
N HIS A 49 7.95 -16.84 11.22
CA HIS A 49 6.83 -16.10 10.63
C HIS A 49 6.90 -14.60 10.94
N VAL A 50 7.18 -14.26 12.21
CA VAL A 50 7.39 -12.87 12.66
C VAL A 50 8.54 -12.22 11.90
N HIS A 51 9.70 -12.88 11.77
CA HIS A 51 10.82 -12.37 11.00
C HIS A 51 10.46 -12.11 9.53
N LYS A 52 9.67 -12.99 8.90
CA LYS A 52 9.20 -12.79 7.52
C LYS A 52 8.29 -11.56 7.40
N ILE A 53 7.42 -11.34 8.38
CA ILE A 53 6.54 -10.17 8.39
C ILE A 53 7.37 -8.89 8.51
N MET A 54 8.27 -8.83 9.50
CA MET A 54 9.15 -7.66 9.68
C MET A 54 9.99 -7.38 8.44
N SER A 55 10.57 -8.42 7.83
CA SER A 55 11.33 -8.28 6.58
C SER A 55 10.49 -7.71 5.44
N ARG A 56 9.23 -8.15 5.30
CA ARG A 56 8.31 -7.61 4.29
C ARG A 56 8.00 -6.12 4.52
N GLU A 57 7.81 -5.73 5.78
CA GLU A 57 7.58 -4.31 6.10
C GLU A 57 8.81 -3.47 5.77
N ILE A 58 10.01 -3.89 6.14
CA ILE A 58 11.25 -3.19 5.79
C ILE A 58 11.38 -3.02 4.26
N VAL A 59 11.13 -4.07 3.49
CA VAL A 59 11.16 -3.99 2.01
C VAL A 59 10.11 -3.02 1.49
N ARG A 60 8.91 -3.00 2.08
CA ARG A 60 7.83 -2.09 1.70
C ARG A 60 8.15 -0.64 2.01
N GLU A 61 8.70 -0.36 3.19
CA GLU A 61 9.12 0.99 3.59
C GLU A 61 10.28 1.50 2.73
N ASN A 62 11.27 0.66 2.44
CA ASN A 62 12.35 1.01 1.52
C ASN A 62 11.81 1.32 0.12
N GLY A 63 10.85 0.52 -0.37
CA GLY A 63 10.17 0.79 -1.64
C GLY A 63 9.43 2.14 -1.65
N MET A 64 8.78 2.51 -0.54
CA MET A 64 8.13 3.81 -0.38
C MET A 64 9.13 4.96 -0.37
N MET A 65 10.25 4.84 0.33
CA MET A 65 11.30 5.87 0.33
C MET A 65 11.88 6.09 -1.08
N MET A 66 12.14 5.01 -1.81
CA MET A 66 12.61 5.08 -3.21
C MET A 66 11.57 5.76 -4.12
N LEU A 67 10.30 5.44 -3.93
CA LEU A 67 9.19 6.04 -4.67
C LEU A 67 9.12 7.55 -4.42
N LEU A 68 9.16 7.98 -3.17
CA LEU A 68 9.08 9.38 -2.78
C LEU A 68 10.32 10.19 -3.19
N GLY A 69 11.49 9.55 -3.26
CA GLY A 69 12.75 10.22 -3.61
C GLY A 69 12.96 10.41 -5.11
N ASN A 70 12.56 9.44 -5.94
CA ASN A 70 13.04 9.34 -7.32
C ASN A 70 11.95 9.32 -8.40
N MET A 71 10.66 9.23 -8.02
CA MET A 71 9.57 9.09 -8.99
C MET A 71 8.80 10.39 -9.17
N SER A 72 8.36 10.66 -10.40
CA SER A 72 7.42 11.73 -10.73
C SER A 72 6.03 11.45 -10.15
N ALA A 73 5.15 12.46 -10.11
CA ALA A 73 3.78 12.31 -9.62
C ALA A 73 3.00 11.22 -10.38
N GLU A 74 3.20 11.13 -11.69
CA GLU A 74 2.57 10.10 -12.52
C GLU A 74 3.10 8.71 -12.14
N GLU A 75 4.40 8.52 -12.07
CA GLU A 75 5.00 7.24 -11.68
C GLU A 75 4.56 6.80 -10.26
N ARG A 76 4.44 7.74 -9.32
CA ARG A 76 3.95 7.44 -7.95
C ARG A 76 2.51 6.97 -7.97
N LEU A 77 1.63 7.64 -8.71
CA LEU A 77 0.22 7.22 -8.82
C LEU A 77 0.08 5.88 -9.56
N ALA A 78 0.84 5.66 -10.64
CA ALA A 78 0.86 4.38 -11.33
C ALA A 78 1.29 3.23 -10.41
N ASN A 79 2.38 3.42 -9.65
CA ASN A 79 2.87 2.45 -8.68
C ASN A 79 1.83 2.15 -7.60
N PHE A 80 1.19 3.19 -7.05
CA PHE A 80 0.11 3.03 -6.08
C PHE A 80 -1.02 2.15 -6.64
N LEU A 81 -1.51 2.43 -7.85
CA LEU A 81 -2.58 1.66 -8.47
C LEU A 81 -2.16 0.21 -8.74
N VAL A 82 -0.96 -0.01 -9.28
CA VAL A 82 -0.43 -1.37 -9.54
C VAL A 82 -0.32 -2.17 -8.25
N ASN A 83 0.24 -1.59 -7.19
CA ASN A 83 0.35 -2.25 -5.89
C ASN A 83 -1.02 -2.55 -5.27
N LEU A 84 -1.97 -1.61 -5.37
CA LEU A 84 -3.32 -1.80 -4.86
C LEU A 84 -4.02 -2.96 -5.57
N ILE A 85 -3.93 -3.02 -6.92
CA ILE A 85 -4.50 -4.10 -7.73
C ILE A 85 -3.91 -5.45 -7.32
N GLN A 86 -2.58 -5.54 -7.18
CA GLN A 86 -1.91 -6.78 -6.79
C GLN A 86 -2.36 -7.26 -5.41
N ARG A 87 -2.53 -6.34 -4.45
CA ARG A 87 -3.01 -6.65 -3.10
C ARG A 87 -4.48 -7.09 -3.09
N LEU A 88 -5.32 -6.48 -3.91
CA LEU A 88 -6.73 -6.86 -4.07
C LEU A 88 -6.84 -8.23 -4.75
N PHE A 89 -6.06 -8.47 -5.79
CA PHE A 89 -6.01 -9.76 -6.48
C PHE A 89 -5.55 -10.90 -5.56
N ALA A 90 -4.52 -10.68 -4.76
CA ALA A 90 -4.05 -11.68 -3.78
C ALA A 90 -5.13 -12.08 -2.76
N ARG A 91 -6.24 -11.32 -2.68
CA ARG A 91 -7.42 -11.57 -1.85
C ARG A 91 -8.65 -12.06 -2.63
N GLY A 92 -8.44 -12.50 -3.89
CA GLY A 92 -9.51 -13.02 -4.74
C GLY A 92 -10.43 -11.96 -5.35
N GLN A 93 -10.02 -10.67 -5.32
CA GLN A 93 -10.78 -9.59 -5.98
C GLN A 93 -10.34 -9.40 -7.44
N SER A 94 -11.12 -8.63 -8.21
CA SER A 94 -10.84 -8.38 -9.62
C SER A 94 -9.50 -7.65 -9.82
N GLN A 95 -8.78 -8.02 -10.87
CA GLN A 95 -7.57 -7.31 -11.33
C GLN A 95 -7.87 -6.09 -12.19
N SER A 96 -9.05 -6.05 -12.78
CA SER A 96 -9.40 -5.02 -13.77
C SER A 96 -10.24 -3.90 -13.21
N GLU A 97 -10.93 -4.10 -12.08
CA GLU A 97 -11.81 -3.11 -11.50
C GLU A 97 -11.91 -3.24 -9.98
N PHE A 98 -12.03 -2.12 -9.29
CA PHE A 98 -12.15 -2.06 -7.84
C PHE A 98 -12.76 -0.73 -7.36
N ILE A 99 -13.22 -0.72 -6.12
CA ILE A 99 -13.67 0.50 -5.45
C ILE A 99 -12.48 1.11 -4.70
N LEU A 100 -12.12 2.33 -5.07
CA LEU A 100 -11.08 3.10 -4.40
C LEU A 100 -11.64 3.68 -3.09
N ARG A 101 -11.18 3.17 -1.96
CA ARG A 101 -11.65 3.59 -0.63
C ARG A 101 -11.05 4.93 -0.19
N MET A 102 -9.81 5.19 -0.60
CA MET A 102 -9.12 6.44 -0.31
C MET A 102 -9.67 7.59 -1.12
N SER A 103 -9.81 8.75 -0.49
CA SER A 103 -10.03 10.02 -1.16
C SER A 103 -8.79 10.48 -1.93
N ARG A 104 -8.93 11.49 -2.79
CA ARG A 104 -7.79 12.09 -3.50
C ARG A 104 -6.80 12.76 -2.54
N GLU A 105 -7.31 13.31 -1.45
CA GLU A 105 -6.51 13.94 -0.40
C GLU A 105 -5.68 12.91 0.36
N GLU A 106 -6.28 11.79 0.76
CA GLU A 106 -5.58 10.69 1.44
C GLU A 106 -4.52 10.05 0.53
N ILE A 107 -4.81 9.88 -0.77
CA ILE A 107 -3.83 9.43 -1.76
C ILE A 107 -2.69 10.44 -1.87
N GLY A 108 -3.01 11.74 -1.90
CA GLY A 108 -2.02 12.80 -1.93
C GLY A 108 -1.10 12.76 -0.72
N SER A 109 -1.68 12.64 0.49
CA SER A 109 -0.93 12.50 1.73
C SER A 109 0.00 11.27 1.69
N TYR A 110 -0.51 10.11 1.24
CA TYR A 110 0.26 8.88 1.13
C TYR A 110 1.41 8.96 0.12
N LEU A 111 1.22 9.66 -1.01
CA LEU A 111 2.19 9.77 -2.10
C LEU A 111 3.08 11.03 -2.03
N GLY A 112 2.90 11.88 -1.01
CA GLY A 112 3.59 13.16 -0.92
C GLY A 112 3.24 14.11 -2.08
N LEU A 113 1.96 14.14 -2.49
CA LEU A 113 1.44 14.93 -3.60
C LEU A 113 0.30 15.84 -3.13
N LYS A 114 0.14 16.98 -3.78
CA LYS A 114 -1.03 17.83 -3.58
C LYS A 114 -2.28 17.19 -4.19
N LEU A 115 -3.45 17.46 -3.61
CA LEU A 115 -4.76 17.01 -4.08
C LEU A 115 -4.97 17.30 -5.58
N GLU A 116 -4.62 18.51 -6.01
CA GLU A 116 -4.78 18.95 -7.41
C GLU A 116 -3.90 18.12 -8.36
N THR A 117 -2.68 17.77 -7.91
CA THR A 117 -1.75 16.93 -8.70
C THR A 117 -2.31 15.53 -8.86
N VAL A 118 -2.82 14.93 -7.78
CA VAL A 118 -3.47 13.62 -7.82
C VAL A 118 -4.66 13.65 -8.77
N SER A 119 -5.55 14.64 -8.62
CA SER A 119 -6.77 14.78 -9.45
C SER A 119 -6.41 14.94 -10.93
N ARG A 120 -5.44 15.81 -11.25
CA ARG A 120 -4.97 16.03 -12.62
C ARG A 120 -4.35 14.76 -13.23
N THR A 121 -3.58 14.00 -12.45
CA THR A 121 -2.99 12.75 -12.95
C THR A 121 -4.05 11.68 -13.22
N PHE A 122 -5.08 11.58 -12.37
CA PHE A 122 -6.22 10.69 -12.65
C PHE A 122 -6.97 11.09 -13.92
N SER A 123 -7.22 12.40 -14.14
CA SER A 123 -7.86 12.90 -15.35
C SER A 123 -7.04 12.56 -16.59
N LYS A 124 -5.72 12.80 -16.54
CA LYS A 124 -4.79 12.43 -17.62
C LYS A 124 -4.87 10.95 -17.95
N TYR A 125 -4.81 10.06 -16.97
CA TYR A 125 -4.93 8.62 -17.22
C TYR A 125 -6.26 8.20 -17.79
N SER A 126 -7.34 8.93 -17.46
CA SER A 126 -8.67 8.70 -18.02
C SER A 126 -8.74 9.17 -19.47
N GLU A 127 -8.20 10.35 -19.81
CA GLU A 127 -8.13 10.92 -21.15
C GLU A 127 -7.29 10.04 -22.10
N GLU A 128 -6.18 9.49 -21.61
CA GLU A 128 -5.32 8.56 -22.35
C GLU A 128 -5.91 7.14 -22.46
N GLY A 129 -7.08 6.91 -21.83
CA GLY A 129 -7.77 5.63 -21.83
C GLY A 129 -6.97 4.53 -21.15
N ILE A 130 -6.15 4.86 -20.15
CA ILE A 130 -5.41 3.91 -19.32
C ILE A 130 -6.32 3.33 -18.25
N ILE A 131 -7.15 4.20 -17.65
CA ILE A 131 -8.15 3.86 -16.65
C ILE A 131 -9.50 4.49 -16.99
N GLU A 132 -10.57 3.96 -16.45
CA GLU A 132 -11.88 4.61 -16.38
C GLU A 132 -12.21 4.89 -14.93
N VAL A 133 -12.68 6.10 -14.64
CA VAL A 133 -13.02 6.55 -13.29
C VAL A 133 -14.49 6.95 -13.25
N LYS A 134 -15.28 6.24 -12.44
CA LYS A 134 -16.69 6.57 -12.14
C LYS A 134 -16.85 6.73 -10.64
N GLN A 135 -16.82 7.96 -10.16
CA GLN A 135 -16.81 8.26 -8.70
C GLN A 135 -15.63 7.57 -7.97
N ARG A 136 -15.92 6.55 -7.17
CA ARG A 136 -14.91 5.72 -6.48
C ARG A 136 -14.59 4.43 -7.22
N HIS A 137 -15.31 4.11 -8.30
CA HIS A 137 -15.06 2.92 -9.10
C HIS A 137 -13.95 3.19 -10.11
N ILE A 138 -12.91 2.40 -10.05
CA ILE A 138 -11.76 2.45 -10.96
C ILE A 138 -11.75 1.18 -11.79
N LYS A 139 -11.69 1.33 -13.11
CA LYS A 139 -11.49 0.24 -14.06
C LYS A 139 -10.19 0.45 -14.81
N ILE A 140 -9.34 -0.55 -14.82
CA ILE A 140 -8.07 -0.52 -15.55
C ILE A 140 -8.34 -0.99 -16.98
N LEU A 141 -8.08 -0.13 -17.95
CA LEU A 141 -8.29 -0.42 -19.35
C LEU A 141 -7.02 -0.94 -20.03
N LYS A 142 -5.86 -0.40 -19.64
CA LYS A 142 -4.54 -0.77 -20.21
C LYS A 142 -3.55 -1.13 -19.11
N PRO A 143 -3.62 -2.34 -18.52
CA PRO A 143 -2.77 -2.73 -17.39
C PRO A 143 -1.28 -2.73 -17.75
N ASP A 144 -0.91 -3.06 -18.97
CA ASP A 144 0.49 -3.10 -19.39
C ASP A 144 1.10 -1.69 -19.50
N VAL A 145 0.32 -0.71 -19.99
CA VAL A 145 0.75 0.69 -20.01
C VAL A 145 0.94 1.21 -18.58
N LEU A 146 0.00 0.90 -17.69
CA LEU A 146 0.11 1.30 -16.28
C LEU A 146 1.37 0.71 -15.62
N LYS A 147 1.71 -0.56 -15.92
CA LYS A 147 2.95 -1.19 -15.44
C LYS A 147 4.21 -0.57 -16.03
N GLN A 148 4.18 -0.15 -17.31
CA GLN A 148 5.31 0.50 -17.95
C GLN A 148 5.62 1.89 -17.38
N LEU A 149 4.58 2.60 -16.88
CA LEU A 149 4.76 3.87 -16.17
C LEU A 149 5.50 3.69 -14.83
N VAL A 150 5.44 2.50 -14.26
CA VAL A 150 6.21 2.15 -13.06
C VAL A 150 7.63 1.78 -13.51
N LYS A 151 8.52 2.76 -13.62
CA LYS A 151 9.94 2.46 -13.81
C LYS A 151 10.42 1.60 -12.65
N SER A 152 10.95 0.41 -12.97
CA SER A 152 11.67 -0.37 -11.95
C SER A 152 12.76 0.51 -11.37
N PRO A 153 12.85 0.67 -10.04
CA PRO A 153 14.02 1.31 -9.46
C PRO A 153 15.22 0.48 -9.88
N ASN A 154 16.03 1.02 -10.80
CA ASN A 154 17.33 0.44 -11.13
C ASN A 154 18.17 0.51 -9.85
N CYS A 155 18.19 -0.56 -9.06
CA CYS A 155 19.27 -0.80 -8.13
C CYS A 155 20.54 -1.00 -9.00
N LYS A 156 21.32 0.08 -9.16
CA LYS A 156 22.71 -0.01 -9.54
C LYS A 156 23.56 -0.29 -8.33
#